data_92bd16ddef2b9dde34db1e9c58c46459
#
_entry.id   92bd16ddef2b9dde34db1e9c58c46459
#
_cell.length_a   1.000
_cell.length_b   1.000
_cell.length_c   1.000
_cell.angle_alpha   90.00
_cell.angle_beta   90.00
_cell.angle_gamma   90.00
#
_symmetry.space_group_name_H-M   'P 1'
#
loop_
_entity.id
_entity.type
_entity.pdbx_description
1 polymer ?
#
loop_
_entity_poly.entity_id
_entity_poly.type
_entity_poly.pdbx_seq_one_letter_code
_entity_poly.pdbx_strand_id
1 'polypeptide(L)' 'MNLELSVITTGGIILKSLSHCPIQKFDELENTVISILGNSAKRIFFYVLCFLYLLGKISYQSGTDSIKLIES' A
#
# COMPACT_ATOMS: atom_id res chain seq x y z
N MET A 1 1.63 18.07 -9.57
CA MET A 1 1.97 16.67 -9.30
C MET A 1 1.36 15.78 -10.38
N ASN A 2 2.15 14.87 -10.90
CA ASN A 2 1.65 13.89 -11.88
C ASN A 2 0.99 12.74 -11.15
N LEU A 3 -0.33 12.60 -11.27
CA LEU A 3 -1.09 11.59 -10.56
C LEU A 3 -0.66 10.17 -10.94
N GLU A 4 -0.41 9.92 -12.23
CA GLU A 4 0.01 8.61 -12.70
C GLU A 4 1.34 8.19 -12.08
N LEU A 5 2.29 9.12 -12.05
CA LEU A 5 3.60 8.86 -11.46
C LEU A 5 3.48 8.62 -9.96
N SER A 6 2.61 9.37 -9.28
CA SER A 6 2.38 9.19 -7.86
C SER A 6 1.79 7.81 -7.55
N VAL A 7 0.85 7.34 -8.37
CA VAL A 7 0.24 6.01 -8.19
C VAL A 7 1.29 4.92 -8.40
N ILE A 8 2.11 5.03 -9.43
CA ILE A 8 3.16 4.05 -9.71
C ILE A 8 4.18 4.01 -8.58
N THR A 9 4.63 5.19 -8.12
CA THR A 9 5.61 5.27 -7.04
C THR A 9 5.06 4.70 -5.74
N THR A 10 3.85 5.08 -5.38
CA THR A 10 3.21 4.59 -4.16
C THR A 10 3.00 3.08 -4.22
N GLY A 11 2.51 2.57 -5.35
CA GLY A 11 2.32 1.14 -5.53
C GLY A 11 3.62 0.37 -5.41
N GLY A 12 4.70 0.90 -5.98
CA GLY A 12 6.02 0.30 -5.86
C GLY A 12 6.50 0.22 -4.42
N ILE A 13 6.31 1.29 -3.65
CA ILE A 13 6.69 1.32 -2.24
C ILE A 13 5.88 0.28 -1.45
N ILE A 14 4.58 0.22 -1.67
CA ILE A 14 3.71 -0.74 -0.98
C ILE A 14 4.14 -2.18 -1.28
N LEU A 15 4.32 -2.51 -2.55
CA LEU A 15 4.68 -3.87 -2.94
C LEU A 15 6.06 -4.24 -2.44
N LYS A 16 7.02 -3.31 -2.48
CA LYS A 16 8.36 -3.56 -1.96
C LYS A 16 8.32 -3.80 -0.46
N SER A 17 7.56 -3.00 0.28
CA SER A 17 7.44 -3.15 1.72
C SER A 17 6.82 -4.51 2.06
N LEU A 18 5.77 -4.90 1.34
CA LEU A 18 5.11 -6.19 1.57
C LEU A 18 5.96 -7.38 1.13
N SER A 19 6.89 -7.19 0.18
CA SER A 19 7.79 -8.27 -0.19
C SER A 19 8.78 -8.59 0.91
N HIS A 20 9.14 -7.60 1.74
CA HIS A 20 9.99 -7.82 2.91
C HIS A 20 9.19 -8.37 4.09
N CYS A 21 7.98 -7.87 4.28
CA CYS A 21 7.07 -8.26 5.36
C CYS A 21 5.70 -8.51 4.75
N PRO A 22 5.38 -9.76 4.36
CA PRO A 22 4.17 -10.04 3.58
C PRO A 22 2.84 -9.72 4.29
N ILE A 23 2.86 -9.58 5.61
CA ILE A 23 1.69 -9.19 6.38
C ILE A 23 2.08 -7.99 7.23
N GLN A 24 1.39 -6.87 7.04
CA GLN A 24 1.63 -5.64 7.80
C GLN A 24 0.30 -5.01 8.18
N LYS A 25 0.26 -4.38 9.33
CA LYS A 25 -0.92 -3.64 9.72
C LYS A 25 -1.10 -2.42 8.82
N PHE A 26 -2.35 -2.06 8.58
CA PHE A 26 -2.68 -0.92 7.73
C PHE A 26 -1.94 0.34 8.17
N ASP A 27 -1.96 0.63 9.48
CA ASP A 27 -1.31 1.83 10.01
C ASP A 27 0.19 1.82 9.80
N GLU A 28 0.83 0.67 9.95
CA GLU A 28 2.27 0.55 9.74
C GLU A 28 2.64 0.80 8.29
N LEU A 29 1.89 0.21 7.37
CA LEU A 29 2.13 0.39 5.94
C LEU A 29 1.89 1.84 5.53
N GLU A 30 0.82 2.44 6.04
CA GLU A 30 0.52 3.85 5.79
C GLU A 30 1.65 4.74 6.28
N ASN A 31 2.14 4.50 7.49
CA ASN A 31 3.24 5.28 8.05
C ASN A 31 4.51 5.16 7.22
N THR A 32 4.79 3.97 6.69
CA THR A 32 5.93 3.78 5.81
C THR A 32 5.83 4.66 4.56
N VAL A 33 4.67 4.67 3.93
CA VAL A 33 4.45 5.48 2.73
C VAL A 33 4.54 6.97 3.06
N ILE A 34 3.92 7.39 4.16
CA ILE A 34 3.92 8.79 4.57
C ILE A 34 5.33 9.26 4.92
N SER A 35 6.15 8.41 5.55
CA SER A 35 7.51 8.78 5.89
C SER A 35 8.39 8.99 4.66
N ILE A 36 8.05 8.35 3.55
CA ILE A 36 8.79 8.48 2.30
C ILE A 36 8.25 9.63 1.45
N LEU A 37 6.93 9.73 1.33
CA LEU A 37 6.28 10.65 0.38
C LEU A 37 5.64 11.87 1.04
N GLY A 38 5.48 11.90 2.35
CA GLY A 38 4.85 12.99 3.07
C GLY A 38 3.37 12.78 3.31
N ASN A 39 2.77 13.65 4.15
CA ASN A 39 1.37 13.52 4.57
C ASN A 39 0.37 13.61 3.42
N SER A 40 0.73 14.28 2.35
CA SER A 40 -0.15 14.41 1.18
C SER A 40 -0.37 13.06 0.49
N ALA A 41 0.44 12.06 0.81
CA ALA A 41 0.32 10.73 0.22
C ALA A 41 -0.80 9.88 0.82
N LYS A 42 -1.45 10.32 1.90
CA LYS A 42 -2.51 9.53 2.55
C LYS A 42 -3.62 9.14 1.59
N ARG A 43 -4.12 10.11 0.82
CA ARG A 43 -5.20 9.88 -0.13
C ARG A 43 -4.75 8.93 -1.25
N ILE A 44 -3.55 9.17 -1.77
CA ILE A 44 -2.97 8.33 -2.82
C ILE A 44 -2.75 6.90 -2.30
N PHE A 45 -2.27 6.77 -1.07
CA PHE A 45 -2.05 5.47 -0.45
C PHE A 45 -3.34 4.64 -0.44
N PHE A 46 -4.43 5.23 0.05
CA PHE A 46 -5.70 4.52 0.11
C PHE A 46 -6.20 4.13 -1.28
N TYR A 47 -6.08 5.05 -2.22
CA TYR A 47 -6.49 4.80 -3.60
C TYR A 47 -5.71 3.64 -4.21
N VAL A 48 -4.38 3.64 -4.01
CA VAL A 48 -3.52 2.59 -4.55
C VAL A 48 -3.79 1.25 -3.90
N LEU A 49 -4.06 1.23 -2.59
CA LEU A 49 -4.44 -0.02 -1.92
C LEU A 49 -5.69 -0.63 -2.52
N CYS A 50 -6.72 0.19 -2.78
CA CYS A 50 -7.94 -0.29 -3.41
C CYS A 50 -7.64 -0.85 -4.80
N PHE A 51 -6.80 -0.18 -5.55
CA PHE A 51 -6.40 -0.61 -6.89
C PHE A 51 -5.69 -1.96 -6.85
N LEU A 52 -4.72 -2.10 -5.94
CA LEU A 52 -3.99 -3.37 -5.79
C LEU A 52 -4.90 -4.50 -5.32
N TYR A 53 -5.86 -4.18 -4.46
CA TYR A 53 -6.84 -5.16 -4.03
C TYR A 53 -7.67 -5.67 -5.20
N LEU A 54 -8.13 -4.76 -6.06
CA LEU A 54 -8.92 -5.13 -7.23
C LEU A 54 -8.12 -5.95 -8.23
N LEU A 55 -6.81 -5.74 -8.30
CA LEU A 55 -5.93 -6.52 -9.16
C LEU A 55 -5.59 -7.89 -8.57
N GLY A 56 -6.01 -8.17 -7.34
CA GLY A 56 -5.70 -9.42 -6.69
C GLY A 56 -4.27 -9.54 -6.19
N LYS A 57 -3.58 -8.41 -6.01
CA LYS A 57 -2.19 -8.41 -5.54
C LYS A 57 -2.08 -8.39 -4.03
N ILE A 58 -3.08 -7.88 -3.36
CA ILE A 58 -3.12 -7.83 -1.89
C ILE A 58 -4.50 -8.24 -1.40
N SER A 59 -4.57 -8.62 -0.13
CA SER A 59 -5.85 -8.85 0.53
C SER A 59 -5.87 -8.11 1.87
N TYR A 60 -7.07 -7.82 2.35
CA TYR A 60 -7.28 -7.13 3.60
C TYR A 60 -7.83 -8.11 4.64
N GLN A 61 -7.20 -8.12 5.81
CA GLN A 61 -7.61 -8.98 6.93
C GLN A 61 -8.31 -8.11 7.96
N SER A 62 -9.64 -8.09 7.92
CA SER A 62 -10.43 -7.18 8.77
C SER A 62 -10.27 -7.47 10.27
N GLY A 63 -10.06 -8.73 10.64
CA GLY A 63 -9.91 -9.08 12.05
C GLY A 63 -8.68 -8.49 12.72
N THR A 64 -7.62 -8.28 11.97
CA THR A 64 -6.36 -7.73 12.48
C THR A 64 -6.00 -6.38 11.85
N ASP A 65 -6.88 -5.86 10.98
CA ASP A 65 -6.63 -4.62 10.23
C ASP A 65 -5.27 -4.66 9.53
N SER A 66 -5.02 -5.76 8.83
CA SER A 66 -3.73 -6.02 8.19
C SER A 66 -3.87 -6.17 6.69
N ILE A 67 -2.79 -5.84 5.99
CA ILE A 67 -2.67 -6.01 4.54
C ILE A 67 -1.72 -7.18 4.28
N LYS A 68 -2.15 -8.10 3.43
CA LYS A 68 -1.35 -9.28 3.10
C LYS A 68 -1.03 -9.29 1.61
N LEU A 69 0.23 -9.55 1.29
CA LEU A 69 0.64 -9.75 -0.10
C LEU A 69 0.16 -11.11 -0.60
N ILE A 70 -0.51 -11.12 -1.73
CA ILE A 70 -0.95 -12.37 -2.36
C ILE A 70 0.13 -12.79 -3.34
N GLU A 71 0.69 -13.97 -3.09
CA GLU A 71 1.66 -14.57 -4.01
C GLU A 71 0.97 -15.66 -4.80
N SER A 72 1.02 -15.55 -6.10
CA SER A 72 0.45 -16.55 -6.99
C SER A 72 1.52 -17.44 -7.56
#